data_546b10279d387b16e9c57691a2adfd07
#
_entry.id   546b10279d387b16e9c57691a2adfd07
#
_cell.length_a   1.000
_cell.length_b   1.000
_cell.length_c   1.000
_cell.angle_alpha   90.00
_cell.angle_beta   90.00
_cell.angle_gamma   90.00
#
_symmetry.space_group_name_H-M   'P 1'
#
loop_
_entity.id
_entity.type
_entity.pdbx_description
1 polymer ?
#
loop_
_entity_poly.entity_id
_entity_poly.type
_entity_poly.pdbx_seq_one_letter_code
_entity_poly.pdbx_strand_id
1 'polypeptide(L)'
;PTAPPRPAAPPRPAAPPPPRQPASFRDTAAFHLANSEKLWNADRGRTAGSTPAAPPTPRPAQAVGPGAGPYPGTAAPRAPRPRRSRRHRLATAACLVLGIGLLGGAAAGSWLTGGPDAPPTAADSFAKGRDVWHRTPVDTLFPRTVDGLGVGPGGSDRRWTRIAVAPDSTCAKALDPGLATALAPAGCTRLLRATYVDATRSSVITVGAVTTKTDAKGMLALNSRFSTRNLSARTTMMPLPYAPKGTPAAGFGPAQRASWTLRILTDIPVVVYAVSGFADGRAVTGPQPAEAAVRPGTTTAPAESGLGHDAKALADRTETVFRKAAGIPGQNTEEP
;
A
#
# COMPACT_ATOMS: atom_id res chain seq x y z
N PRO A 1 22.26 30.14 -82.21
CA PRO A 1 21.65 28.99 -81.57
C PRO A 1 21.07 29.40 -80.19
N THR A 2 19.80 29.60 -80.19
CA THR A 2 19.02 29.97 -78.97
C THR A 2 18.73 28.70 -78.15
N ALA A 3 19.05 28.75 -76.85
CA ALA A 3 18.81 27.66 -75.91
C ALA A 3 17.32 27.43 -75.69
N PRO A 4 16.89 26.17 -75.48
CA PRO A 4 15.47 25.87 -75.25
C PRO A 4 14.96 26.39 -73.88
N PRO A 5 13.68 26.74 -73.76
CA PRO A 5 13.11 27.25 -72.49
C PRO A 5 13.05 26.18 -71.42
N ARG A 6 13.35 26.58 -70.16
CA ARG A 6 13.39 25.73 -68.96
C ARG A 6 11.92 25.28 -68.62
N PRO A 7 11.71 24.01 -68.24
CA PRO A 7 10.37 23.55 -67.83
C PRO A 7 9.92 24.27 -66.55
N ALA A 8 8.59 24.56 -66.49
CA ALA A 8 7.97 25.18 -65.32
C ALA A 8 8.01 24.24 -64.11
N ALA A 9 8.32 24.79 -62.91
CA ALA A 9 8.39 24.06 -61.67
C ALA A 9 6.97 23.58 -61.26
N PRO A 10 6.83 22.38 -60.66
CA PRO A 10 5.53 21.88 -60.21
C PRO A 10 4.95 22.76 -59.08
N PRO A 11 3.61 22.86 -58.96
CA PRO A 11 2.96 23.64 -57.91
C PRO A 11 3.32 23.11 -56.52
N ARG A 12 3.58 24.02 -55.56
CA ARG A 12 3.81 23.66 -54.17
C ARG A 12 2.56 23.00 -53.57
N PRO A 13 2.73 21.92 -52.77
CA PRO A 13 1.64 21.36 -51.99
C PRO A 13 1.03 22.42 -51.06
N ALA A 14 -0.30 22.42 -50.93
CA ALA A 14 -1.00 23.32 -50.00
C ALA A 14 -0.56 23.03 -48.55
N ALA A 15 -0.34 24.09 -47.77
CA ALA A 15 0.00 23.99 -46.36
C ALA A 15 -1.08 23.26 -45.56
N PRO A 16 -0.76 22.38 -44.62
CA PRO A 16 -1.75 21.73 -43.78
C PRO A 16 -2.54 22.78 -42.96
N PRO A 17 -3.81 22.51 -42.64
CA PRO A 17 -4.63 23.43 -41.84
C PRO A 17 -3.98 23.56 -40.41
N PRO A 18 -4.13 24.72 -39.75
CA PRO A 18 -3.61 24.93 -38.40
C PRO A 18 -4.26 23.96 -37.42
N PRO A 19 -3.55 23.46 -36.40
CA PRO A 19 -4.12 22.60 -35.37
C PRO A 19 -5.25 23.32 -34.66
N ARG A 20 -6.36 22.60 -34.41
CA ARG A 20 -7.48 23.11 -33.62
C ARG A 20 -6.94 23.43 -32.21
N GLN A 21 -7.13 24.66 -31.77
CA GLN A 21 -6.80 25.06 -30.40
C GLN A 21 -7.65 24.23 -29.43
N PRO A 22 -7.05 23.67 -28.36
CA PRO A 22 -7.85 23.03 -27.32
C PRO A 22 -8.76 24.05 -26.66
N ALA A 23 -9.98 23.63 -26.29
CA ALA A 23 -10.94 24.45 -25.57
C ALA A 23 -10.29 25.12 -24.36
N SER A 24 -10.55 26.41 -24.16
CA SER A 24 -9.87 27.21 -23.14
C SER A 24 -10.20 26.69 -21.74
N PHE A 25 -9.21 26.72 -20.84
CA PHE A 25 -9.33 26.37 -19.42
C PHE A 25 -10.53 27.02 -18.68
N ARG A 26 -11.07 28.10 -19.21
CA ARG A 26 -12.25 28.80 -18.67
C ARG A 26 -13.55 28.04 -18.81
N ASP A 27 -13.72 27.27 -19.88
CA ASP A 27 -14.95 26.49 -20.11
C ASP A 27 -15.06 25.27 -19.22
N THR A 28 -13.90 24.66 -18.87
CA THR A 28 -13.83 23.52 -17.94
C THR A 28 -14.11 23.96 -16.49
N ALA A 29 -13.64 25.14 -16.09
CA ALA A 29 -13.87 25.68 -14.74
C ALA A 29 -15.35 26.03 -14.52
N ALA A 30 -16.05 26.58 -15.53
CA ALA A 30 -17.48 26.87 -15.45
C ALA A 30 -18.34 25.61 -15.28
N PHE A 31 -17.97 24.51 -15.93
CA PHE A 31 -18.67 23.23 -15.81
C PHE A 31 -18.52 22.60 -14.41
N HIS A 32 -17.34 22.71 -13.79
CA HIS A 32 -17.10 22.21 -12.43
C HIS A 32 -17.79 23.02 -11.35
N LEU A 33 -17.88 24.35 -11.50
CA LEU A 33 -18.60 25.22 -10.56
C LEU A 33 -20.11 24.95 -10.59
N ALA A 34 -20.71 24.74 -11.75
CA ALA A 34 -22.15 24.43 -11.87
C ALA A 34 -22.54 23.06 -11.27
N ASN A 35 -21.61 22.08 -11.26
CA ASN A 35 -21.84 20.78 -10.63
C ASN A 35 -21.63 20.79 -9.11
N SER A 36 -20.73 21.61 -8.60
CA SER A 36 -20.48 21.72 -7.15
C SER A 36 -21.66 22.34 -6.40
N GLU A 37 -22.36 23.30 -6.98
CA GLU A 37 -23.58 23.89 -6.37
C GLU A 37 -24.72 22.87 -6.22
N LYS A 38 -24.87 21.92 -7.15
CA LYS A 38 -25.89 20.85 -7.04
C LYS A 38 -25.59 19.88 -5.91
N LEU A 39 -24.33 19.57 -5.67
CA LEU A 39 -23.90 18.68 -4.56
C LEU A 39 -24.08 19.36 -3.20
N TRP A 40 -23.77 20.67 -3.07
CA TRP A 40 -23.96 21.45 -1.83
C TRP A 40 -25.43 21.60 -1.44
N ASN A 41 -26.34 21.71 -2.40
CA ASN A 41 -27.78 21.86 -2.13
C ASN A 41 -28.48 20.53 -1.83
N ALA A 42 -27.93 19.40 -2.28
CA ALA A 42 -28.45 18.06 -1.95
C ALA A 42 -28.17 17.67 -0.49
N ASP A 43 -27.09 18.19 0.12
CA ASP A 43 -26.71 17.88 1.50
C ASP A 43 -27.43 18.76 2.54
N ARG A 44 -27.87 19.95 2.18
CA ARG A 44 -28.67 20.83 3.06
C ARG A 44 -30.09 20.37 3.32
N GLY A 45 -30.61 19.45 2.51
CA GLY A 45 -31.95 18.86 2.67
C GLY A 45 -32.04 17.74 3.71
N ARG A 46 -30.93 17.26 4.26
CA ARG A 46 -30.89 16.11 5.17
C ARG A 46 -30.56 16.41 6.63
N THR A 47 -30.32 17.66 6.99
CA THR A 47 -29.94 18.07 8.37
C THR A 47 -30.98 18.95 9.08
N ALA A 48 -32.27 18.66 8.89
CA ALA A 48 -33.31 19.24 9.74
C ALA A 48 -33.91 18.15 10.61
N GLY A 49 -33.36 17.91 11.79
CA GLY A 49 -33.96 17.06 12.81
C GLY A 49 -33.00 16.20 13.62
N SER A 50 -32.11 16.77 14.41
CA SER A 50 -31.58 16.13 15.62
C SER A 50 -30.76 17.15 16.42
N THR A 51 -31.34 17.65 17.49
CA THR A 51 -30.67 18.48 18.49
C THR A 51 -29.64 17.62 19.26
N PRO A 52 -28.38 18.03 19.41
CA PRO A 52 -27.42 17.28 20.23
C PRO A 52 -27.73 17.50 21.71
N ALA A 53 -27.89 16.39 22.47
CA ALA A 53 -27.94 16.40 23.91
C ALA A 53 -26.60 16.83 24.50
N ALA A 54 -26.63 17.74 25.48
CA ALA A 54 -25.46 18.23 26.20
C ALA A 54 -24.79 17.15 27.03
N PRO A 55 -23.46 17.20 27.22
CA PRO A 55 -22.72 16.24 28.06
C PRO A 55 -23.04 16.47 29.54
N PRO A 56 -23.07 15.41 30.38
CA PRO A 56 -23.34 15.52 31.81
C PRO A 56 -22.17 16.19 32.55
N THR A 57 -22.50 17.18 33.37
CA THR A 57 -21.61 17.85 34.30
C THR A 57 -21.13 16.94 35.43
N PRO A 58 -19.89 16.97 35.87
CA PRO A 58 -19.41 16.19 37.01
C PRO A 58 -19.96 16.77 38.32
N ARG A 59 -20.50 15.90 39.17
CA ARG A 59 -21.00 16.17 40.50
C ARG A 59 -19.85 16.41 41.47
N PRO A 60 -19.87 17.39 42.35
CA PRO A 60 -18.77 17.61 43.31
C PRO A 60 -18.78 16.55 44.41
N ALA A 61 -17.57 16.10 44.76
CA ALA A 61 -17.30 15.21 45.88
C ALA A 61 -17.65 15.89 47.21
N GLN A 62 -18.45 15.24 48.06
CA GLN A 62 -18.72 15.65 49.41
C GLN A 62 -17.54 15.28 50.32
N ALA A 63 -17.04 16.27 51.02
CA ALA A 63 -16.01 16.15 52.05
C ALA A 63 -16.57 15.39 53.25
N VAL A 64 -15.82 14.39 53.75
CA VAL A 64 -16.05 13.70 55.01
C VAL A 64 -15.19 14.42 56.06
N GLY A 65 -15.88 15.01 57.05
CA GLY A 65 -15.23 15.58 58.25
C GLY A 65 -14.95 14.49 59.35
N PRO A 66 -13.98 14.73 60.21
CA PRO A 66 -13.60 13.77 61.24
C PRO A 66 -14.36 14.02 62.56
N GLY A 67 -14.80 12.94 63.23
CA GLY A 67 -15.43 13.05 64.54
C GLY A 67 -15.64 11.74 65.29
N ALA A 68 -14.70 11.51 66.24
CA ALA A 68 -14.90 11.01 67.60
C ALA A 68 -15.49 9.63 67.92
N GLY A 69 -14.66 8.77 68.49
CA GLY A 69 -14.81 8.23 69.84
C GLY A 69 -15.48 6.84 70.02
N PRO A 70 -14.97 6.04 70.92
CA PRO A 70 -15.29 4.63 71.02
C PRO A 70 -16.40 4.35 72.04
N TYR A 71 -17.30 3.39 71.75
CA TYR A 71 -18.11 2.70 72.73
C TYR A 71 -18.07 1.19 72.54
N PRO A 72 -18.02 0.39 73.65
CA PRO A 72 -17.75 -1.03 73.61
C PRO A 72 -19.01 -1.88 73.52
N GLY A 73 -18.88 -3.00 72.79
CA GLY A 73 -19.54 -4.24 73.14
C GLY A 73 -20.98 -4.43 72.70
N THR A 74 -21.17 -5.17 71.61
CA THR A 74 -22.23 -6.21 71.58
C THR A 74 -21.81 -7.26 70.54
N ALA A 75 -21.92 -8.53 70.97
CA ALA A 75 -21.53 -9.70 70.18
C ALA A 75 -22.34 -9.83 68.88
N ALA A 76 -21.66 -9.94 67.76
CA ALA A 76 -22.29 -10.25 66.49
C ALA A 76 -22.74 -11.72 66.43
N PRO A 77 -23.97 -12.01 65.97
CA PRO A 77 -24.40 -13.37 65.68
C PRO A 77 -23.59 -13.97 64.52
N ARG A 78 -23.09 -15.20 64.72
CA ARG A 78 -22.41 -15.99 63.68
C ARG A 78 -23.36 -16.20 62.51
N ALA A 79 -23.02 -15.64 61.35
CA ALA A 79 -23.65 -15.90 60.07
C ALA A 79 -23.56 -17.42 59.71
N PRO A 80 -24.65 -18.05 59.24
CA PRO A 80 -24.63 -19.44 58.83
C PRO A 80 -23.77 -19.60 57.59
N ARG A 81 -22.82 -20.56 57.60
CA ARG A 81 -22.05 -20.96 56.42
C ARG A 81 -22.96 -21.40 55.30
N PRO A 82 -22.85 -20.86 54.06
CA PRO A 82 -23.70 -21.32 52.97
C PRO A 82 -23.35 -22.79 52.67
N ARG A 83 -24.32 -23.67 52.85
CA ARG A 83 -24.29 -25.05 52.33
C ARG A 83 -24.21 -24.95 50.80
N ARG A 84 -23.00 -25.18 50.24
CA ARG A 84 -22.85 -25.30 48.80
C ARG A 84 -23.76 -26.40 48.29
N SER A 85 -24.85 -26.02 47.61
CA SER A 85 -25.86 -26.93 47.07
C SER A 85 -25.21 -27.85 46.05
N ARG A 86 -25.60 -29.12 46.01
CA ARG A 86 -25.17 -30.13 44.99
C ARG A 86 -25.36 -29.62 43.55
N ARG A 87 -26.30 -28.70 43.34
CA ARG A 87 -26.59 -28.07 42.04
C ARG A 87 -25.41 -27.27 41.47
N HIS A 88 -24.63 -26.56 42.31
CA HIS A 88 -23.43 -25.82 41.82
C HIS A 88 -22.29 -26.75 41.41
N ARG A 89 -22.15 -27.91 42.05
CA ARG A 89 -21.14 -28.92 41.67
C ARG A 89 -21.50 -29.58 40.33
N LEU A 90 -22.77 -29.82 40.04
CA LEU A 90 -23.22 -30.34 38.76
C LEU A 90 -23.08 -29.32 37.63
N ALA A 91 -23.39 -28.05 37.89
CA ALA A 91 -23.21 -26.97 36.91
C ALA A 91 -21.73 -26.76 36.56
N THR A 92 -20.82 -26.79 37.55
CA THR A 92 -19.38 -26.66 37.31
C THR A 92 -18.83 -27.84 36.50
N ALA A 93 -19.28 -29.07 36.80
CA ALA A 93 -18.88 -30.26 36.04
C ALA A 93 -19.38 -30.21 34.58
N ALA A 94 -20.64 -29.78 34.36
CA ALA A 94 -21.19 -29.62 33.01
C ALA A 94 -20.46 -28.56 32.18
N CYS A 95 -20.09 -27.42 32.76
CA CYS A 95 -19.31 -26.39 32.08
C CYS A 95 -17.89 -26.88 31.75
N LEU A 96 -17.28 -27.71 32.59
CA LEU A 96 -15.94 -28.24 32.38
C LEU A 96 -15.92 -29.31 31.26
N VAL A 97 -16.97 -30.18 31.22
CA VAL A 97 -17.12 -31.16 30.13
C VAL A 97 -17.42 -30.48 28.79
N LEU A 98 -18.27 -29.46 28.76
CA LEU A 98 -18.55 -28.67 27.57
C LEU A 98 -17.33 -27.89 27.11
N GLY A 99 -16.55 -27.31 28.04
CA GLY A 99 -15.30 -26.59 27.72
C GLY A 99 -14.23 -27.51 27.12
N ILE A 100 -14.03 -28.69 27.69
CA ILE A 100 -13.08 -29.70 27.16
C ILE A 100 -13.60 -30.27 25.84
N GLY A 101 -14.90 -30.48 25.69
CA GLY A 101 -15.52 -30.96 24.46
C GLY A 101 -15.38 -29.94 23.31
N LEU A 102 -15.51 -28.64 23.57
CA LEU A 102 -15.30 -27.59 22.58
C LEU A 102 -13.84 -27.46 22.17
N LEU A 103 -12.91 -27.56 23.13
CA LEU A 103 -11.46 -27.51 22.83
C LEU A 103 -11.00 -28.79 22.11
N GLY A 104 -11.49 -29.95 22.53
CA GLY A 104 -11.21 -31.23 21.87
C GLY A 104 -11.85 -31.32 20.48
N GLY A 105 -13.07 -30.80 20.33
CA GLY A 105 -13.77 -30.73 19.04
C GLY A 105 -13.08 -29.80 18.04
N ALA A 106 -12.56 -28.65 18.49
CA ALA A 106 -11.80 -27.75 17.64
C ALA A 106 -10.47 -28.38 17.16
N ALA A 107 -9.78 -29.11 18.05
CA ALA A 107 -8.54 -29.81 17.68
C ALA A 107 -8.80 -31.01 16.75
N ALA A 108 -9.85 -31.79 16.98
CA ALA A 108 -10.25 -32.91 16.11
C ALA A 108 -10.84 -32.40 14.78
N GLY A 109 -11.59 -31.28 14.80
CA GLY A 109 -12.15 -30.65 13.62
C GLY A 109 -11.06 -30.16 12.66
N SER A 110 -9.99 -29.58 13.19
CA SER A 110 -8.84 -29.14 12.35
C SER A 110 -8.09 -30.33 11.70
N TRP A 111 -8.11 -31.50 12.32
CA TRP A 111 -7.52 -32.72 11.76
C TRP A 111 -8.40 -33.34 10.65
N LEU A 112 -9.72 -33.24 10.79
CA LEU A 112 -10.69 -33.77 9.82
C LEU A 112 -10.88 -32.85 8.61
N THR A 113 -10.63 -31.54 8.76
CA THR A 113 -10.71 -30.55 7.66
C THR A 113 -9.39 -30.32 6.94
N GLY A 114 -8.28 -30.90 7.41
CA GLY A 114 -6.95 -30.85 6.80
C GLY A 114 -6.78 -31.80 5.60
N GLY A 115 -7.79 -31.90 4.73
CA GLY A 115 -7.67 -32.59 3.44
C GLY A 115 -6.73 -31.84 2.49
N PRO A 116 -6.28 -32.49 1.38
CA PRO A 116 -5.40 -31.85 0.39
C PRO A 116 -5.96 -30.58 -0.24
N ASP A 117 -7.25 -30.31 -0.07
CA ASP A 117 -7.96 -29.11 -0.56
C ASP A 117 -8.20 -28.04 0.52
N ALA A 118 -7.65 -28.19 1.73
CA ALA A 118 -7.76 -27.17 2.76
C ALA A 118 -7.04 -25.89 2.32
N PRO A 119 -7.65 -24.70 2.49
CA PRO A 119 -6.99 -23.44 2.16
C PRO A 119 -5.68 -23.32 2.96
N PRO A 120 -4.60 -22.81 2.35
CA PRO A 120 -3.30 -22.69 3.01
C PRO A 120 -3.43 -21.86 4.30
N THR A 121 -2.77 -22.31 5.36
CA THR A 121 -2.71 -21.52 6.60
C THR A 121 -1.83 -20.29 6.41
N ALA A 122 -1.96 -19.30 7.31
CA ALA A 122 -1.09 -18.13 7.30
C ALA A 122 0.41 -18.51 7.41
N ALA A 123 0.72 -19.56 8.17
CA ALA A 123 2.08 -20.07 8.30
C ALA A 123 2.59 -20.70 6.98
N ASP A 124 1.73 -21.44 6.27
CA ASP A 124 2.08 -22.02 4.96
C ASP A 124 2.31 -20.93 3.91
N SER A 125 1.45 -19.92 3.87
CA SER A 125 1.61 -18.77 2.97
C SER A 125 2.89 -18.00 3.27
N PHE A 126 3.20 -17.78 4.55
CA PHE A 126 4.44 -17.13 4.96
C PHE A 126 5.67 -17.95 4.55
N ALA A 127 5.64 -19.26 4.75
CA ALA A 127 6.72 -20.18 4.32
C ALA A 127 6.88 -20.17 2.79
N LYS A 128 5.78 -20.28 2.02
CA LYS A 128 5.79 -20.19 0.56
C LYS A 128 6.33 -18.84 0.08
N GLY A 129 6.01 -17.75 0.80
CA GLY A 129 6.48 -16.40 0.49
C GLY A 129 8.00 -16.27 0.46
N ARG A 130 8.75 -17.08 1.24
CA ARG A 130 10.22 -17.12 1.21
C ARG A 130 10.77 -17.58 -0.12
N ASP A 131 10.02 -18.44 -0.82
CA ASP A 131 10.46 -19.17 -1.99
C ASP A 131 9.85 -18.65 -3.30
N VAL A 132 8.95 -17.65 -3.22
CA VAL A 132 8.28 -17.06 -4.39
C VAL A 132 9.28 -16.66 -5.47
N TRP A 133 10.41 -16.07 -5.07
CA TRP A 133 11.42 -15.53 -5.97
C TRP A 133 12.03 -16.57 -6.92
N HIS A 134 12.07 -17.86 -6.54
CA HIS A 134 12.65 -18.92 -7.38
C HIS A 134 11.60 -19.92 -7.91
N ARG A 135 10.41 -19.97 -7.31
CA ARG A 135 9.33 -20.88 -7.73
C ARG A 135 8.41 -20.30 -8.79
N THR A 136 8.39 -18.95 -8.89
CA THR A 136 7.48 -18.25 -9.78
C THR A 136 8.24 -17.67 -10.97
N PRO A 137 7.77 -17.93 -12.21
CA PRO A 137 8.41 -17.37 -13.39
C PRO A 137 8.51 -15.85 -13.33
N VAL A 138 9.61 -15.30 -13.83
CA VAL A 138 9.87 -13.85 -13.82
C VAL A 138 8.77 -13.06 -14.55
N ASP A 139 8.22 -13.60 -15.62
CA ASP A 139 7.15 -12.95 -16.39
C ASP A 139 5.81 -12.93 -15.64
N THR A 140 5.66 -13.77 -14.61
CA THR A 140 4.53 -13.72 -13.67
C THR A 140 4.78 -12.66 -12.60
N LEU A 141 5.98 -12.65 -11.98
CA LEU A 141 6.33 -11.67 -10.93
C LEU A 141 6.38 -10.24 -11.46
N PHE A 142 6.97 -10.08 -12.65
CA PHE A 142 7.11 -8.82 -13.35
C PHE A 142 6.60 -8.96 -14.78
N PRO A 143 5.30 -8.84 -15.04
CA PRO A 143 4.72 -9.01 -16.38
C PRO A 143 5.36 -8.06 -17.40
N ARG A 144 5.41 -8.49 -18.68
CA ARG A 144 5.97 -7.68 -19.77
C ARG A 144 5.19 -6.38 -19.99
N THR A 145 3.89 -6.43 -19.78
CA THR A 145 2.99 -5.26 -19.83
C THR A 145 2.11 -5.26 -18.60
N VAL A 146 1.91 -4.10 -18.02
CA VAL A 146 1.00 -3.87 -16.91
C VAL A 146 0.02 -2.78 -17.32
N ASP A 147 -1.27 -3.09 -17.27
CA ASP A 147 -2.35 -2.13 -17.44
C ASP A 147 -2.82 -1.66 -16.06
N GLY A 148 -3.03 -0.37 -15.92
CA GLY A 148 -3.53 0.29 -14.72
C GLY A 148 -4.73 1.13 -15.10
N LEU A 149 -5.92 0.53 -15.06
CA LEU A 149 -7.18 1.22 -15.34
C LEU A 149 -7.49 2.19 -14.20
N GLY A 150 -7.76 3.44 -14.53
CA GLY A 150 -8.14 4.46 -13.57
C GLY A 150 -7.08 4.85 -12.52
N VAL A 151 -5.84 4.36 -12.60
CA VAL A 151 -4.82 4.58 -11.54
C VAL A 151 -3.98 5.83 -11.74
N GLY A 152 -4.10 6.52 -12.86
CA GLY A 152 -3.36 7.74 -13.17
C GLY A 152 -4.01 9.00 -12.58
N PRO A 153 -3.37 10.16 -12.76
CA PRO A 153 -3.94 11.44 -12.36
C PRO A 153 -5.34 11.64 -12.94
N GLY A 154 -6.28 12.09 -12.10
CA GLY A 154 -7.67 12.30 -12.50
C GLY A 154 -8.41 11.01 -12.93
N GLY A 155 -7.95 9.83 -12.53
CA GLY A 155 -8.57 8.56 -12.92
C GLY A 155 -8.21 8.11 -14.34
N SER A 156 -7.14 8.66 -14.93
CA SER A 156 -6.69 8.26 -16.26
C SER A 156 -6.07 6.86 -16.25
N ASP A 157 -6.22 6.15 -17.36
CA ASP A 157 -5.58 4.85 -17.56
C ASP A 157 -4.07 5.01 -17.74
N ARG A 158 -3.33 4.05 -17.21
CA ARG A 158 -1.89 3.94 -17.36
C ARG A 158 -1.53 2.58 -17.95
N ARG A 159 -0.43 2.55 -18.70
CA ARG A 159 0.15 1.30 -19.20
C ARG A 159 1.67 1.40 -19.11
N TRP A 160 2.29 0.32 -18.63
CA TRP A 160 3.73 0.23 -18.51
C TRP A 160 4.27 -0.99 -19.22
N THR A 161 5.40 -0.83 -19.90
CA THR A 161 6.12 -1.92 -20.57
C THR A 161 7.42 -2.18 -19.82
N ARG A 162 7.67 -3.43 -19.46
CA ARG A 162 8.93 -3.83 -18.84
C ARG A 162 10.05 -3.76 -19.86
N ILE A 163 11.10 -2.99 -19.57
CA ILE A 163 12.27 -2.85 -20.43
C ILE A 163 13.43 -3.73 -20.00
N ALA A 164 13.51 -4.08 -18.70
CA ALA A 164 14.52 -5.01 -18.21
C ALA A 164 14.14 -5.63 -16.87
N VAL A 165 14.74 -6.79 -16.58
CA VAL A 165 14.82 -7.39 -15.25
C VAL A 165 16.29 -7.37 -14.85
N ALA A 166 16.58 -6.94 -13.62
CA ALA A 166 17.94 -6.96 -13.10
C ALA A 166 18.43 -8.41 -12.96
N PRO A 167 19.70 -8.67 -13.16
CA PRO A 167 20.31 -9.95 -12.79
C PRO A 167 20.01 -10.27 -11.33
N ASP A 168 19.85 -11.54 -11.03
CA ASP A 168 19.65 -12.01 -9.66
C ASP A 168 20.79 -11.52 -8.76
N SER A 169 20.45 -10.92 -7.63
CA SER A 169 21.43 -10.29 -6.75
C SER A 169 21.11 -10.47 -5.29
N THR A 170 22.17 -10.53 -4.48
CA THR A 170 22.05 -10.27 -3.05
C THR A 170 21.77 -8.78 -2.81
N CYS A 171 21.35 -8.44 -1.61
CA CYS A 171 21.02 -7.05 -1.26
C CYS A 171 22.22 -6.12 -1.13
N ALA A 172 23.44 -6.68 -1.16
CA ALA A 172 24.67 -5.88 -1.05
C ALA A 172 24.79 -4.90 -2.22
N LYS A 173 24.99 -3.62 -1.89
CA LYS A 173 25.16 -2.52 -2.86
C LYS A 173 23.95 -2.27 -3.81
N ALA A 174 22.84 -2.95 -3.60
CA ALA A 174 21.64 -2.83 -4.44
C ALA A 174 20.53 -2.00 -3.79
N LEU A 175 20.69 -1.64 -2.51
CA LEU A 175 19.83 -0.74 -1.77
C LEU A 175 20.58 0.55 -1.41
N ASP A 176 19.82 1.63 -1.26
CA ASP A 176 20.35 2.86 -0.66
C ASP A 176 20.84 2.56 0.77
N PRO A 177 21.94 3.16 1.24
CA PRO A 177 22.49 2.89 2.59
C PRO A 177 21.49 3.06 3.72
N GLY A 178 20.61 4.08 3.66
CA GLY A 178 19.56 4.31 4.65
C GLY A 178 18.55 3.17 4.68
N LEU A 179 18.07 2.76 3.51
CA LEU A 179 17.12 1.65 3.39
C LEU A 179 17.78 0.32 3.79
N ALA A 180 19.03 0.07 3.38
CA ALA A 180 19.78 -1.12 3.78
C ALA A 180 19.90 -1.22 5.31
N THR A 181 20.26 -0.13 5.98
CA THR A 181 20.33 -0.05 7.45
C THR A 181 18.97 -0.28 8.10
N ALA A 182 17.90 0.30 7.52
CA ALA A 182 16.56 0.14 8.04
C ALA A 182 16.05 -1.30 7.92
N LEU A 183 16.43 -2.04 6.88
CA LEU A 183 16.04 -3.43 6.65
C LEU A 183 16.97 -4.45 7.32
N ALA A 184 18.16 -4.05 7.78
CA ALA A 184 19.17 -4.93 8.36
C ALA A 184 18.64 -5.87 9.45
N PRO A 185 17.76 -5.45 10.42
CA PRO A 185 17.22 -6.35 11.42
C PRO A 185 16.35 -7.50 10.86
N ALA A 186 15.69 -7.29 9.73
CA ALA A 186 14.91 -8.34 9.07
C ALA A 186 15.79 -9.28 8.25
N GLY A 187 17.01 -8.85 7.94
CA GLY A 187 17.95 -9.57 7.10
C GLY A 187 17.46 -9.68 5.66
N CYS A 188 18.30 -9.36 4.70
CA CYS A 188 17.95 -9.52 3.30
C CYS A 188 18.55 -10.81 2.74
N THR A 189 17.70 -11.62 2.07
CA THR A 189 18.11 -12.86 1.40
C THR A 189 18.34 -12.60 -0.08
N ARG A 190 17.41 -11.93 -0.72
CA ARG A 190 17.37 -11.74 -2.17
C ARG A 190 16.70 -10.42 -2.52
N LEU A 191 17.15 -9.80 -3.60
CA LEU A 191 16.52 -8.62 -4.18
C LEU A 191 16.25 -8.86 -5.67
N LEU A 192 14.98 -8.86 -6.03
CA LEU A 192 14.51 -8.88 -7.41
C LEU A 192 14.15 -7.46 -7.84
N ARG A 193 14.46 -7.08 -9.08
CA ARG A 193 14.12 -5.75 -9.64
C ARG A 193 13.74 -5.86 -11.10
N ALA A 194 12.75 -5.07 -11.50
CA ALA A 194 12.40 -4.85 -12.89
C ALA A 194 12.21 -3.36 -13.16
N THR A 195 12.59 -2.89 -14.34
CA THR A 195 12.39 -1.51 -14.75
C THR A 195 11.39 -1.46 -15.89
N TYR A 196 10.45 -0.54 -15.77
CA TYR A 196 9.35 -0.28 -16.69
C TYR A 196 9.48 1.12 -17.27
N VAL A 197 8.86 1.32 -18.43
CA VAL A 197 8.64 2.62 -19.04
C VAL A 197 7.15 2.76 -19.30
N ASP A 198 6.59 3.96 -19.11
CA ASP A 198 5.19 4.24 -19.43
C ASP A 198 4.94 4.25 -20.95
N ALA A 199 3.68 4.20 -21.36
CA ALA A 199 3.28 4.15 -22.78
C ALA A 199 3.76 5.38 -23.57
N THR A 200 3.87 6.53 -22.94
CA THR A 200 4.35 7.79 -23.56
C THR A 200 5.85 7.92 -23.56
N ARG A 201 6.57 7.02 -22.89
CA ARG A 201 8.03 7.05 -22.67
C ARG A 201 8.51 8.30 -21.95
N SER A 202 7.65 8.90 -21.13
CA SER A 202 7.95 10.08 -20.34
C SER A 202 8.43 9.75 -18.92
N SER A 203 8.09 8.57 -18.41
CA SER A 203 8.49 8.11 -17.09
C SER A 203 9.14 6.73 -17.12
N VAL A 204 10.07 6.51 -16.19
CA VAL A 204 10.72 5.22 -15.92
C VAL A 204 10.50 4.84 -14.46
N ILE A 205 10.21 3.56 -14.22
CA ILE A 205 9.90 3.07 -12.90
C ILE A 205 10.68 1.79 -12.62
N THR A 206 11.43 1.75 -11.52
CA THR A 206 11.99 0.49 -11.01
C THR A 206 11.12 -0.03 -9.89
N VAL A 207 10.67 -1.27 -10.02
CA VAL A 207 9.99 -2.03 -8.97
C VAL A 207 10.96 -3.05 -8.39
N GLY A 208 10.95 -3.23 -7.10
CA GLY A 208 11.77 -4.23 -6.42
C GLY A 208 11.01 -4.98 -5.33
N ALA A 209 11.45 -6.21 -5.10
CA ALA A 209 10.99 -7.07 -4.02
C ALA A 209 12.19 -7.61 -3.26
N VAL A 210 12.26 -7.29 -1.97
CA VAL A 210 13.29 -7.77 -1.04
C VAL A 210 12.71 -8.92 -0.24
N THR A 211 13.23 -10.13 -0.41
CA THR A 211 12.91 -11.26 0.46
C THR A 211 13.76 -11.19 1.72
N THR A 212 13.14 -11.32 2.89
CA THR A 212 13.79 -11.21 4.20
C THR A 212 14.00 -12.57 4.85
N LYS A 213 14.91 -12.62 5.84
CA LYS A 213 15.20 -13.85 6.64
C LYS A 213 14.27 -13.99 7.83
N THR A 214 13.67 -12.88 8.27
CA THR A 214 12.88 -12.83 9.51
C THR A 214 11.58 -13.64 9.42
N ASP A 215 11.00 -13.94 10.56
CA ASP A 215 9.69 -14.58 10.70
C ASP A 215 8.54 -13.56 10.65
N ALA A 216 7.31 -14.03 10.79
CA ALA A 216 6.12 -13.19 10.79
C ALA A 216 6.15 -12.13 11.89
N LYS A 217 6.65 -12.47 13.08
CA LYS A 217 6.80 -11.53 14.21
C LYS A 217 7.81 -10.43 13.88
N GLY A 218 8.93 -10.77 13.25
CA GLY A 218 9.92 -9.80 12.81
C GLY A 218 9.40 -8.90 11.69
N MET A 219 8.57 -9.40 10.76
CA MET A 219 7.92 -8.55 9.74
C MET A 219 6.92 -7.58 10.37
N LEU A 220 6.14 -8.01 11.36
CA LEU A 220 5.26 -7.13 12.12
C LEU A 220 6.06 -6.04 12.87
N ALA A 221 7.16 -6.41 13.52
CA ALA A 221 8.04 -5.45 14.20
C ALA A 221 8.68 -4.46 13.22
N LEU A 222 9.09 -4.92 12.02
CA LEU A 222 9.61 -4.08 10.95
C LEU A 222 8.54 -3.09 10.49
N ASN A 223 7.34 -3.56 10.18
CA ASN A 223 6.21 -2.73 9.75
C ASN A 223 5.87 -1.67 10.81
N SER A 224 5.76 -2.06 12.08
CA SER A 224 5.52 -1.15 13.20
C SER A 224 6.60 -0.06 13.29
N ARG A 225 7.88 -0.43 13.16
CA ARG A 225 8.98 0.54 13.14
C ARG A 225 8.90 1.54 11.98
N PHE A 226 8.55 1.06 10.79
CA PHE A 226 8.39 1.93 9.62
C PHE A 226 7.21 2.88 9.78
N SER A 227 6.07 2.39 10.28
CA SER A 227 4.87 3.19 10.52
C SER A 227 5.07 4.23 11.62
N THR A 228 5.54 3.81 12.82
CA THR A 228 5.66 4.71 13.97
C THR A 228 6.69 5.82 13.78
N ARG A 229 7.73 5.56 12.98
CA ARG A 229 8.79 6.53 12.68
C ARG A 229 8.59 7.23 11.33
N ASN A 230 7.50 6.95 10.63
CA ASN A 230 7.22 7.43 9.28
C ASN A 230 8.42 7.26 8.31
N LEU A 231 9.07 6.08 8.37
CA LEU A 231 10.31 5.85 7.62
C LEU A 231 10.06 5.83 6.12
N SER A 232 8.95 5.23 5.66
CA SER A 232 8.62 5.13 4.23
C SER A 232 8.54 6.49 3.53
N ALA A 233 8.25 7.56 4.26
CA ALA A 233 8.16 8.91 3.73
C ALA A 233 9.50 9.68 3.70
N ARG A 234 10.56 9.12 4.27
CA ARG A 234 11.86 9.81 4.35
C ARG A 234 12.67 9.63 3.07
N THR A 235 13.24 10.69 2.56
CA THR A 235 14.12 10.67 1.38
C THR A 235 15.33 9.74 1.53
N THR A 236 15.82 9.56 2.77
CA THR A 236 16.90 8.60 3.08
C THR A 236 16.49 7.14 2.91
N MET A 237 15.20 6.86 2.73
CA MET A 237 14.65 5.51 2.46
C MET A 237 14.32 5.30 0.99
N MET A 238 14.59 6.29 0.11
CA MET A 238 14.33 6.12 -1.33
C MET A 238 15.11 4.93 -1.89
N PRO A 239 14.44 3.97 -2.56
CA PRO A 239 15.12 2.84 -3.17
C PRO A 239 16.05 3.26 -4.31
N LEU A 240 17.12 2.48 -4.53
CA LEU A 240 17.95 2.66 -5.70
C LEU A 240 17.25 2.09 -6.94
N PRO A 241 17.23 2.83 -8.05
CA PRO A 241 16.70 2.32 -9.31
C PRO A 241 17.63 1.29 -9.94
N TYR A 242 17.11 0.51 -10.87
CA TYR A 242 17.88 -0.31 -11.78
C TYR A 242 17.88 0.35 -13.17
N ALA A 243 19.05 0.82 -13.59
CA ALA A 243 19.28 1.57 -14.84
C ALA A 243 19.94 0.66 -15.89
N PRO A 244 19.18 -0.09 -16.71
CA PRO A 244 19.75 -0.98 -17.72
C PRO A 244 20.37 -0.16 -18.86
N LYS A 245 21.61 -0.47 -19.19
CA LYS A 245 22.34 0.20 -20.28
C LYS A 245 21.64 0.03 -21.63
N GLY A 246 21.71 1.03 -22.49
CA GLY A 246 21.11 0.98 -23.83
C GLY A 246 19.59 1.04 -23.86
N THR A 247 18.94 1.44 -22.77
CA THR A 247 17.48 1.58 -22.66
C THR A 247 17.09 3.00 -22.27
N PRO A 248 15.81 3.38 -22.37
CA PRO A 248 15.35 4.68 -21.89
C PRO A 248 15.64 4.98 -20.41
N ALA A 249 15.89 3.94 -19.60
CA ALA A 249 16.23 4.09 -18.20
C ALA A 249 17.75 4.13 -17.93
N ALA A 250 18.61 4.19 -18.94
CA ALA A 250 20.05 4.16 -18.74
C ALA A 250 20.58 5.31 -17.86
N GLY A 251 19.89 6.46 -17.86
CA GLY A 251 20.19 7.62 -17.02
C GLY A 251 19.48 7.63 -15.67
N PHE A 252 18.71 6.58 -15.34
CA PHE A 252 17.91 6.56 -14.11
C PHE A 252 18.78 6.21 -12.89
N GLY A 253 19.46 7.20 -12.36
CA GLY A 253 20.34 7.11 -11.19
C GLY A 253 19.73 7.71 -9.91
N PRO A 254 20.55 7.84 -8.85
CA PRO A 254 20.10 8.40 -7.58
C PRO A 254 19.50 9.81 -7.65
N ALA A 255 20.04 10.67 -8.52
CA ALA A 255 19.59 12.06 -8.68
C ALA A 255 18.27 12.17 -9.48
N GLN A 256 17.88 11.14 -10.23
CA GLN A 256 16.69 11.12 -11.07
C GLN A 256 15.45 10.57 -10.34
N ARG A 257 15.60 10.10 -9.10
CA ARG A 257 14.49 9.59 -8.29
C ARG A 257 13.52 10.72 -7.93
N ALA A 258 12.28 10.60 -8.37
CA ALA A 258 11.27 11.63 -8.21
C ALA A 258 10.17 11.26 -7.22
N SER A 259 9.68 10.02 -7.29
CA SER A 259 8.66 9.53 -6.36
C SER A 259 8.92 8.08 -6.01
N TRP A 260 8.53 7.67 -4.79
CA TRP A 260 8.77 6.29 -4.32
C TRP A 260 7.69 5.85 -3.34
N THR A 261 7.53 4.53 -3.20
CA THR A 261 6.75 3.89 -2.15
C THR A 261 7.46 2.65 -1.62
N LEU A 262 7.18 2.31 -0.36
CA LEU A 262 7.71 1.13 0.34
C LEU A 262 6.57 0.42 1.06
N ARG A 263 6.44 -0.89 0.84
CA ARG A 263 5.42 -1.77 1.41
C ARG A 263 6.06 -2.90 2.19
N ILE A 264 5.84 -2.94 3.50
CA ILE A 264 6.28 -4.04 4.35
C ILE A 264 5.14 -5.04 4.43
N LEU A 265 5.27 -6.19 3.77
CA LEU A 265 4.24 -7.22 3.79
C LEU A 265 4.41 -8.04 5.07
N THR A 266 3.34 -8.17 5.86
CA THR A 266 3.40 -8.87 7.16
C THR A 266 2.92 -10.30 7.08
N ASP A 267 2.24 -10.64 6.02
CA ASP A 267 1.70 -11.95 5.68
C ASP A 267 2.67 -12.83 4.87
N ILE A 268 3.70 -12.22 4.29
CA ILE A 268 4.84 -12.88 3.65
C ILE A 268 6.13 -12.12 3.96
N PRO A 269 7.31 -12.77 3.95
CA PRO A 269 8.58 -12.14 4.31
C PRO A 269 9.17 -11.31 3.17
N VAL A 270 8.38 -10.37 2.64
CA VAL A 270 8.75 -9.56 1.47
C VAL A 270 8.53 -8.08 1.74
N VAL A 271 9.46 -7.26 1.30
CA VAL A 271 9.31 -5.81 1.22
C VAL A 271 9.26 -5.43 -0.26
N VAL A 272 8.15 -4.85 -0.69
CA VAL A 272 7.98 -4.34 -2.05
C VAL A 272 8.27 -2.85 -2.07
N TYR A 273 8.92 -2.39 -3.11
CA TYR A 273 9.11 -0.97 -3.35
C TYR A 273 8.94 -0.62 -4.82
N ALA A 274 8.66 0.64 -5.08
CA ALA A 274 8.81 1.22 -6.40
C ALA A 274 9.43 2.60 -6.29
N VAL A 275 10.20 2.99 -7.31
CA VAL A 275 10.75 4.33 -7.48
C VAL A 275 10.58 4.75 -8.93
N SER A 276 10.08 5.95 -9.15
CA SER A 276 9.83 6.52 -10.47
C SER A 276 10.68 7.77 -10.69
N GLY A 277 10.90 8.09 -11.95
CA GLY A 277 11.60 9.29 -12.40
C GLY A 277 11.27 9.60 -13.86
N PHE A 278 11.81 10.72 -14.34
CA PHE A 278 11.64 11.14 -15.73
C PHE A 278 12.54 10.33 -16.67
N ALA A 279 12.01 9.92 -17.82
CA ALA A 279 12.74 9.12 -18.81
C ALA A 279 13.82 9.93 -19.55
N ASP A 280 13.76 11.26 -19.53
CA ASP A 280 14.78 12.14 -20.11
C ASP A 280 16.06 12.25 -19.26
N GLY A 281 16.08 11.62 -18.08
CA GLY A 281 17.24 11.58 -17.19
C GLY A 281 17.50 12.87 -16.41
N ARG A 282 16.55 13.82 -16.39
CA ARG A 282 16.69 15.04 -15.57
C ARG A 282 16.78 14.73 -14.09
N ALA A 283 17.62 15.46 -13.36
CA ALA A 283 17.68 15.39 -11.90
C ALA A 283 16.43 16.02 -11.27
N VAL A 284 16.00 15.48 -10.12
CA VAL A 284 14.83 15.95 -9.38
C VAL A 284 15.28 16.57 -8.06
N THR A 285 14.97 17.85 -7.88
CA THR A 285 15.35 18.62 -6.66
C THR A 285 14.38 18.44 -5.50
N GLY A 286 13.13 18.08 -5.78
CA GLY A 286 12.06 17.89 -4.78
C GLY A 286 11.41 16.52 -4.88
N PRO A 287 12.13 15.41 -4.59
CA PRO A 287 11.52 14.10 -4.60
C PRO A 287 10.46 13.97 -3.49
N GLN A 288 9.37 13.25 -3.77
CA GLN A 288 8.21 13.16 -2.89
C GLN A 288 7.71 11.72 -2.78
N PRO A 289 7.36 11.22 -1.57
CA PRO A 289 6.70 9.92 -1.44
C PRO A 289 5.45 9.84 -2.31
N ALA A 290 5.21 8.68 -2.92
CA ALA A 290 4.08 8.48 -3.82
C ALA A 290 2.73 8.80 -3.13
N GLU A 291 2.58 8.41 -1.88
CA GLU A 291 1.40 8.68 -1.06
C GLU A 291 1.13 10.19 -0.87
N ALA A 292 2.17 11.00 -0.90
CA ALA A 292 2.03 12.46 -0.84
C ALA A 292 1.79 13.05 -2.24
N ALA A 293 2.46 12.50 -3.26
CA ALA A 293 2.35 12.97 -4.64
C ALA A 293 0.96 12.71 -5.28
N VAL A 294 0.24 11.66 -4.83
CA VAL A 294 -1.11 11.36 -5.35
C VAL A 294 -2.23 12.12 -4.63
N ARG A 295 -1.92 12.93 -3.61
CA ARG A 295 -2.97 13.68 -2.90
C ARG A 295 -3.59 14.74 -3.81
N PRO A 296 -4.91 14.89 -3.78
CA PRO A 296 -5.59 15.96 -4.52
C PRO A 296 -5.01 17.34 -4.18
N GLY A 297 -4.80 18.17 -5.20
CA GLY A 297 -4.27 19.54 -5.04
C GLY A 297 -2.75 19.62 -4.87
N THR A 298 -2.00 18.51 -4.97
CA THR A 298 -0.54 18.55 -4.95
C THR A 298 -0.02 19.04 -6.31
N THR A 299 0.80 20.11 -6.31
CA THR A 299 1.33 20.80 -7.51
C THR A 299 2.84 20.61 -7.68
N THR A 300 3.43 19.61 -7.06
CA THR A 300 4.86 19.30 -7.24
C THR A 300 5.10 18.62 -8.59
N ALA A 301 6.31 18.76 -9.14
CA ALA A 301 6.65 18.12 -10.42
C ALA A 301 6.41 16.59 -10.43
N PRO A 302 6.73 15.82 -9.37
CA PRO A 302 6.37 14.40 -9.30
C PRO A 302 4.86 14.14 -9.31
N ALA A 303 4.05 15.01 -8.70
CA ALA A 303 2.60 14.87 -8.64
C ALA A 303 1.95 15.16 -10.01
N GLU A 304 2.26 16.33 -10.59
CA GLU A 304 1.70 16.77 -11.88
C GLU A 304 2.07 15.85 -13.04
N SER A 305 3.28 15.25 -12.98
CA SER A 305 3.73 14.28 -13.98
C SER A 305 3.17 12.87 -13.77
N GLY A 306 2.40 12.63 -12.70
CA GLY A 306 1.85 11.31 -12.38
C GLY A 306 2.86 10.28 -11.87
N LEU A 307 4.10 10.70 -11.52
CA LEU A 307 5.15 9.78 -11.08
C LEU A 307 4.81 9.07 -9.75
N GLY A 308 4.05 9.75 -8.87
CA GLY A 308 3.50 9.12 -7.66
C GLY A 308 2.51 8.00 -7.98
N HIS A 309 1.64 8.23 -8.94
CA HIS A 309 0.68 7.23 -9.42
C HIS A 309 1.39 6.02 -10.04
N ASP A 310 2.41 6.25 -10.88
CA ASP A 310 3.21 5.19 -11.48
C ASP A 310 3.89 4.31 -10.41
N ALA A 311 4.57 4.93 -9.44
CA ALA A 311 5.24 4.19 -8.37
C ALA A 311 4.26 3.39 -7.52
N LYS A 312 3.14 4.01 -7.12
CA LYS A 312 2.12 3.35 -6.31
C LYS A 312 1.48 2.18 -7.03
N ALA A 313 0.99 2.37 -8.25
CA ALA A 313 0.28 1.34 -9.00
C ALA A 313 1.14 0.11 -9.30
N LEU A 314 2.41 0.31 -9.70
CA LEU A 314 3.32 -0.81 -9.94
C LEU A 314 3.72 -1.54 -8.65
N ALA A 315 3.85 -0.83 -7.52
CA ALA A 315 4.08 -1.47 -6.22
C ALA A 315 2.85 -2.29 -5.79
N ASP A 316 1.64 -1.74 -5.90
CA ASP A 316 0.38 -2.43 -5.56
C ASP A 316 0.20 -3.70 -6.42
N ARG A 317 0.50 -3.61 -7.72
CA ARG A 317 0.45 -4.77 -8.61
C ARG A 317 1.47 -5.83 -8.22
N THR A 318 2.69 -5.43 -7.90
CA THR A 318 3.76 -6.36 -7.49
C THR A 318 3.41 -7.03 -6.17
N GLU A 319 2.91 -6.30 -5.19
CA GLU A 319 2.42 -6.81 -3.91
C GLU A 319 1.35 -7.88 -4.13
N THR A 320 0.34 -7.60 -4.96
CA THR A 320 -0.74 -8.54 -5.31
C THR A 320 -0.20 -9.82 -5.92
N VAL A 321 0.75 -9.72 -6.84
CA VAL A 321 1.36 -10.88 -7.50
C VAL A 321 2.15 -11.74 -6.52
N PHE A 322 2.94 -11.11 -5.64
CA PHE A 322 3.72 -11.85 -4.63
C PHE A 322 2.81 -12.57 -3.61
N ARG A 323 1.74 -11.92 -3.15
CA ARG A 323 0.74 -12.55 -2.28
C ARG A 323 0.06 -13.74 -2.96
N LYS A 324 -0.40 -13.55 -4.19
CA LYS A 324 -1.02 -14.63 -4.98
C LYS A 324 -0.06 -15.81 -5.18
N ALA A 325 1.21 -15.55 -5.51
CA ALA A 325 2.22 -16.58 -5.66
C ALA A 325 2.52 -17.34 -4.35
N ALA A 326 2.34 -16.69 -3.20
CA ALA A 326 2.42 -17.32 -1.88
C ALA A 326 1.14 -18.06 -1.46
N GLY A 327 0.10 -18.08 -2.31
CA GLY A 327 -1.17 -18.72 -2.03
C GLY A 327 -2.12 -17.93 -1.15
N ILE A 328 -1.91 -16.61 -1.04
CA ILE A 328 -2.85 -15.71 -0.38
C ILE A 328 -3.87 -15.26 -1.43
N PRO A 329 -5.18 -15.57 -1.24
CA PRO A 329 -6.22 -15.11 -2.16
C PRO A 329 -6.21 -13.59 -2.22
N GLY A 330 -6.34 -13.03 -3.43
CA GLY A 330 -6.56 -11.60 -3.59
C GLY A 330 -7.83 -11.22 -2.82
N GLN A 331 -7.79 -10.14 -2.06
CA GLN A 331 -9.04 -9.52 -1.63
C GLN A 331 -9.73 -9.09 -2.92
N ASN A 332 -10.81 -9.76 -3.26
CA ASN A 332 -11.72 -9.28 -4.29
C ASN A 332 -12.18 -7.91 -3.77
N THR A 333 -11.62 -6.85 -4.32
CA THR A 333 -12.29 -5.57 -4.30
C THR A 333 -13.51 -5.81 -5.18
N GLU A 334 -14.64 -6.14 -4.57
CA GLU A 334 -15.93 -6.02 -5.22
C GLU A 334 -16.00 -4.57 -5.65
N GLU A 335 -15.91 -4.38 -6.94
CA GLU A 335 -16.19 -3.13 -7.61
C GLU A 335 -17.69 -2.83 -7.40
N PRO A 336 -18.05 -1.65 -6.89
CA PRO A 336 -19.44 -1.25 -6.71
C PRO A 336 -20.15 -1.06 -8.06
#